data_8ba2798b0b99ca3c95055ef6991436e3
#
_entry.id   8ba2798b0b99ca3c95055ef6991436e3
#
_cell.length_a   1.000
_cell.length_b   1.000
_cell.length_c   1.000
_cell.angle_alpha   90.00
_cell.angle_beta   90.00
_cell.angle_gamma   90.00
#
_symmetry.space_group_name_H-M   'P 1'
#
loop_
_entity.id
_entity.type
_entity.pdbx_description
1 polymer ?
#
loop_
_entity_poly.entity_id
_entity_poly.type
_entity_poly.pdbx_seq_one_letter_code
_entity_poly.pdbx_strand_id
1 'polypeptide(L)'
;MMLLASVESVLRVSSPVLHPIPMTKPAPEPIDHGRLPELAMAVMGADHFPTLATVDGDQPRLRPVSPVKTDGFTVYVANLRSYRKTAEIAANPKVELCYLDLKHDQVRITGVAHIETDRDLLEEIWASSPLLQQYLGDIDNPELILYRIEPTEVRFMREWSLEYFDVPFE
;
A
#
# COMPACT_ATOMS: atom_id res chain seq x y z
N MET A 1 -2.62 -67.65 -44.52
CA MET A 1 -3.74 -66.74 -44.54
C MET A 1 -4.26 -66.65 -43.12
N MET A 2 -3.74 -65.72 -42.30
CA MET A 2 -4.13 -65.51 -40.93
C MET A 2 -4.55 -64.05 -40.75
N LEU A 3 -5.81 -63.88 -40.36
CA LEU A 3 -6.40 -62.57 -40.04
C LEU A 3 -5.82 -62.05 -38.70
N LEU A 4 -5.28 -60.85 -38.72
CA LEU A 4 -5.01 -60.06 -37.55
C LEU A 4 -6.25 -59.22 -37.21
N ALA A 5 -6.90 -59.57 -36.11
CA ALA A 5 -7.97 -58.76 -35.53
C ALA A 5 -7.33 -57.71 -34.60
N SER A 6 -7.46 -56.44 -34.96
CA SER A 6 -7.06 -55.30 -34.15
C SER A 6 -8.15 -55.03 -33.11
N VAL A 7 -7.81 -55.12 -31.85
CA VAL A 7 -8.69 -54.69 -30.72
C VAL A 7 -8.23 -53.33 -30.26
N GLU A 8 -8.88 -52.28 -30.77
CA GLU A 8 -8.77 -50.94 -30.20
C GLU A 8 -9.76 -50.80 -29.03
N SER A 9 -9.28 -50.98 -27.83
CA SER A 9 -10.02 -50.65 -26.59
C SER A 9 -9.80 -49.18 -26.26
N VAL A 10 -10.71 -48.32 -26.70
CA VAL A 10 -10.72 -46.92 -26.33
C VAL A 10 -11.26 -46.80 -24.90
N LEU A 11 -10.36 -46.62 -23.93
CA LEU A 11 -10.72 -46.22 -22.57
C LEU A 11 -11.28 -44.79 -22.62
N ARG A 12 -12.61 -44.65 -22.55
CA ARG A 12 -13.28 -43.38 -22.29
C ARG A 12 -13.05 -43.00 -20.84
N VAL A 13 -12.05 -42.16 -20.58
CA VAL A 13 -11.92 -41.48 -19.28
C VAL A 13 -13.01 -40.41 -19.25
N SER A 14 -14.09 -40.67 -18.48
CA SER A 14 -15.07 -39.64 -18.20
C SER A 14 -14.44 -38.62 -17.23
N SER A 15 -14.23 -37.40 -17.74
CA SER A 15 -13.80 -36.27 -16.88
C SER A 15 -14.86 -36.05 -15.81
N PRO A 16 -14.47 -35.91 -14.54
CA PRO A 16 -15.41 -35.56 -13.48
C PRO A 16 -16.01 -34.19 -13.79
N VAL A 17 -17.35 -34.12 -13.82
CA VAL A 17 -18.06 -32.85 -13.88
C VAL A 17 -17.81 -32.15 -12.53
N LEU A 18 -16.91 -31.20 -12.51
CA LEU A 18 -16.72 -30.30 -11.40
C LEU A 18 -17.99 -29.44 -11.26
N HIS A 19 -18.85 -29.81 -10.32
CA HIS A 19 -19.95 -28.92 -9.91
C HIS A 19 -19.31 -27.69 -9.27
N PRO A 20 -19.65 -26.44 -9.72
CA PRO A 20 -19.15 -25.26 -9.08
C PRO A 20 -19.66 -25.26 -7.61
N ILE A 21 -18.72 -25.28 -6.67
CA ILE A 21 -19.03 -25.05 -5.26
C ILE A 21 -19.54 -23.62 -5.19
N PRO A 22 -20.78 -23.37 -4.71
CA PRO A 22 -21.28 -22.02 -4.56
C PRO A 22 -20.37 -21.28 -3.55
N MET A 23 -19.55 -20.38 -4.06
CA MET A 23 -18.75 -19.50 -3.22
C MET A 23 -19.68 -18.44 -2.63
N THR A 24 -20.04 -18.60 -1.38
CA THR A 24 -20.70 -17.53 -0.63
C THR A 24 -19.63 -16.61 -0.07
N LYS A 25 -19.65 -15.33 -0.48
CA LYS A 25 -18.80 -14.29 0.09
C LYS A 25 -19.07 -14.22 1.59
N PRO A 26 -18.05 -14.22 2.46
CA PRO A 26 -18.21 -13.97 3.88
C PRO A 26 -18.88 -12.62 4.14
N ALA A 27 -19.67 -12.52 5.20
CA ALA A 27 -20.18 -11.23 5.65
C ALA A 27 -19.03 -10.44 6.31
N PRO A 28 -18.87 -9.15 6.00
CA PRO A 28 -17.88 -8.32 6.68
C PRO A 28 -18.24 -8.16 8.16
N GLU A 29 -17.23 -7.97 9.01
CA GLU A 29 -17.47 -7.55 10.38
C GLU A 29 -18.14 -6.17 10.40
N PRO A 30 -19.10 -5.92 11.32
CA PRO A 30 -19.76 -4.62 11.43
C PRO A 30 -18.73 -3.50 11.70
N ILE A 31 -18.98 -2.32 11.12
CA ILE A 31 -18.17 -1.13 11.30
C ILE A 31 -18.91 -0.14 12.20
N ASP A 32 -18.23 0.33 13.23
CA ASP A 32 -18.67 1.51 13.97
C ASP A 32 -18.15 2.76 13.24
N HIS A 33 -19.06 3.44 12.53
CA HIS A 33 -18.72 4.64 11.75
C HIS A 33 -18.21 5.81 12.61
N GLY A 34 -18.58 5.86 13.90
CA GLY A 34 -18.06 6.85 14.83
C GLY A 34 -16.59 6.66 15.18
N ARG A 35 -16.03 5.49 14.86
CA ARG A 35 -14.65 5.12 15.14
C ARG A 35 -13.78 4.93 13.89
N LEU A 36 -14.25 5.39 12.74
CA LEU A 36 -13.49 5.26 11.48
C LEU A 36 -12.06 5.79 11.56
N PRO A 37 -11.76 6.98 12.16
CA PRO A 37 -10.38 7.45 12.29
C PRO A 37 -9.51 6.50 13.11
N GLU A 38 -10.01 5.97 14.22
CA GLU A 38 -9.29 5.03 15.08
C GLU A 38 -9.01 3.70 14.34
N LEU A 39 -10.00 3.19 13.61
CA LEU A 39 -9.87 1.96 12.83
C LEU A 39 -8.82 2.14 11.72
N ALA A 40 -8.86 3.27 11.02
CA ALA A 40 -7.90 3.59 9.98
C ALA A 40 -6.47 3.72 10.54
N MET A 41 -6.30 4.45 11.65
CA MET A 41 -5.00 4.57 12.31
C MET A 41 -4.46 3.23 12.81
N ALA A 42 -5.33 2.32 13.25
CA ALA A 42 -4.92 0.98 13.65
C ALA A 42 -4.35 0.16 12.47
N VAL A 43 -4.96 0.25 11.28
CA VAL A 43 -4.44 -0.37 10.06
C VAL A 43 -3.09 0.24 9.68
N MET A 44 -2.98 1.58 9.71
CA MET A 44 -1.71 2.27 9.42
C MET A 44 -0.59 1.86 10.39
N GLY A 45 -0.90 1.69 11.67
CA GLY A 45 0.06 1.24 12.68
C GLY A 45 0.49 -0.22 12.53
N ALA A 46 -0.34 -1.05 11.90
CA ALA A 46 -0.06 -2.46 11.66
C ALA A 46 0.78 -2.71 10.40
N ASP A 47 0.68 -1.85 9.39
CA ASP A 47 1.43 -1.95 8.14
C ASP A 47 2.60 -0.97 8.12
N HIS A 48 3.80 -1.49 8.35
CA HIS A 48 5.04 -0.71 8.34
C HIS A 48 5.59 -0.44 6.93
N PHE A 49 5.04 -1.06 5.90
CA PHE A 49 5.51 -0.97 4.52
C PHE A 49 4.38 -0.70 3.53
N PRO A 50 3.59 0.37 3.74
CA PRO A 50 2.51 0.69 2.83
C PRO A 50 3.02 0.88 1.40
N THR A 51 2.13 0.67 0.44
CA THR A 51 2.44 0.87 -0.96
C THR A 51 2.18 2.32 -1.36
N LEU A 52 3.20 2.98 -1.89
CA LEU A 52 3.12 4.33 -2.46
C LEU A 52 2.92 4.24 -3.98
N ALA A 53 1.88 4.91 -4.46
CA ALA A 53 1.63 5.15 -5.88
C ALA A 53 2.11 6.54 -6.29
N THR A 54 2.75 6.62 -7.47
CA THR A 54 3.15 7.84 -8.17
C THR A 54 2.86 7.69 -9.65
N VAL A 55 3.05 8.74 -10.44
CA VAL A 55 2.88 8.72 -11.90
C VAL A 55 4.17 9.15 -12.57
N ASP A 56 4.60 8.38 -13.58
CA ASP A 56 5.76 8.64 -14.42
C ASP A 56 5.25 8.91 -15.85
N GLY A 57 5.06 10.18 -16.19
CA GLY A 57 4.32 10.58 -17.40
C GLY A 57 2.84 10.19 -17.27
N ASP A 58 2.42 9.18 -18.02
CA ASP A 58 1.08 8.56 -17.95
C ASP A 58 1.08 7.17 -17.29
N GLN A 59 2.26 6.66 -16.90
CA GLN A 59 2.42 5.33 -16.33
C GLN A 59 2.33 5.36 -14.80
N PRO A 60 1.32 4.72 -14.18
CA PRO A 60 1.29 4.50 -12.73
C PRO A 60 2.48 3.65 -12.27
N ARG A 61 3.05 4.01 -11.14
CA ARG A 61 4.17 3.31 -10.48
C ARG A 61 3.81 3.00 -9.04
N LEU A 62 4.09 1.78 -8.61
CA LEU A 62 3.84 1.31 -7.26
C LEU A 62 5.14 0.78 -6.63
N ARG A 63 5.36 1.06 -5.36
CA ARG A 63 6.45 0.46 -4.57
C ARG A 63 6.12 0.52 -3.08
N PRO A 64 6.60 -0.43 -2.27
CA PRO A 64 6.56 -0.28 -0.82
C PRO A 64 7.44 0.90 -0.41
N VAL A 65 7.04 1.58 0.66
CA VAL A 65 7.84 2.60 1.34
C VAL A 65 7.84 2.31 2.83
N SER A 66 8.80 2.89 3.56
CA SER A 66 8.88 2.80 5.01
C SER A 66 8.69 4.22 5.56
N PRO A 67 7.50 4.58 6.04
CA PRO A 67 7.28 5.85 6.70
C PRO A 67 8.23 6.00 7.90
N VAL A 68 8.80 7.18 8.06
CA VAL A 68 9.70 7.51 9.18
C VAL A 68 8.96 8.20 10.32
N LYS A 69 7.80 8.78 10.03
CA LYS A 69 6.89 9.40 11.00
C LYS A 69 5.48 9.44 10.40
N THR A 70 4.49 9.39 11.27
CA THR A 70 3.08 9.72 10.96
C THR A 70 2.57 10.69 12.00
N ASP A 71 1.75 11.65 11.58
CA ASP A 71 1.04 12.60 12.45
C ASP A 71 -0.41 12.66 11.97
N GLY A 72 -1.30 12.01 12.72
CA GLY A 72 -2.62 11.69 12.21
C GLY A 72 -2.52 10.91 10.90
N PHE A 73 -3.05 11.48 9.81
CA PHE A 73 -2.96 10.90 8.47
C PHE A 73 -1.88 11.54 7.59
N THR A 74 -1.14 12.50 8.10
CA THR A 74 0.06 13.04 7.44
C THR A 74 1.20 12.03 7.57
N VAL A 75 1.82 11.68 6.46
CA VAL A 75 2.84 10.62 6.41
C VAL A 75 4.17 11.20 5.93
N TYR A 76 5.24 10.91 6.67
CA TYR A 76 6.60 11.34 6.32
C TYR A 76 7.40 10.17 5.79
N VAL A 77 7.99 10.37 4.61
CA VAL A 77 8.78 9.34 3.92
C VAL A 77 10.15 9.92 3.55
N ALA A 78 11.20 9.34 4.13
CA ALA A 78 12.56 9.66 3.73
C ALA A 78 12.94 8.91 2.45
N ASN A 79 13.75 9.54 1.61
CA ASN A 79 14.16 9.01 0.32
C ASN A 79 15.55 9.50 -0.05
N LEU A 80 16.16 8.91 -1.11
CA LEU A 80 17.33 9.45 -1.76
C LEU A 80 16.93 10.32 -2.96
N ARG A 81 17.60 11.46 -3.14
CA ARG A 81 17.36 12.37 -4.28
C ARG A 81 17.58 11.71 -5.62
N SER A 82 18.54 10.80 -5.69
CA SER A 82 18.88 10.03 -6.89
C SER A 82 17.85 8.96 -7.28
N TYR A 83 16.90 8.64 -6.40
CA TYR A 83 15.88 7.62 -6.72
C TYR A 83 14.85 8.14 -7.72
N ARG A 84 14.44 7.25 -8.63
CA ARG A 84 13.50 7.56 -9.72
C ARG A 84 12.19 8.20 -9.23
N LYS A 85 11.63 7.74 -8.11
CA LYS A 85 10.41 8.32 -7.55
C LYS A 85 10.53 9.80 -7.19
N THR A 86 11.75 10.29 -6.95
CA THR A 86 12.00 11.72 -6.70
C THR A 86 11.67 12.55 -7.95
N ALA A 87 12.08 12.10 -9.13
CA ALA A 87 11.72 12.75 -10.39
C ALA A 87 10.21 12.63 -10.70
N GLU A 88 9.62 11.49 -10.38
CA GLU A 88 8.18 11.25 -10.54
C GLU A 88 7.35 12.24 -9.69
N ILE A 89 7.69 12.36 -8.39
CA ILE A 89 7.02 13.29 -7.46
C ILE A 89 7.27 14.75 -7.83
N ALA A 90 8.47 15.10 -8.29
CA ALA A 90 8.77 16.45 -8.75
C ALA A 90 7.93 16.86 -9.97
N ALA A 91 7.66 15.93 -10.88
CA ALA A 91 6.83 16.15 -12.05
C ALA A 91 5.32 16.15 -11.71
N ASN A 92 4.90 15.31 -10.78
CA ASN A 92 3.51 15.20 -10.32
C ASN A 92 3.48 14.84 -8.83
N PRO A 93 3.21 15.81 -7.94
CA PRO A 93 3.23 15.58 -6.49
C PRO A 93 2.01 14.83 -5.95
N LYS A 94 1.01 14.54 -6.78
CA LYS A 94 -0.16 13.76 -6.39
C LYS A 94 0.23 12.31 -6.21
N VAL A 95 -0.07 11.76 -5.05
CA VAL A 95 0.32 10.40 -4.66
C VAL A 95 -0.85 9.70 -3.98
N GLU A 96 -0.74 8.39 -3.86
CA GLU A 96 -1.63 7.59 -3.02
C GLU A 96 -0.82 6.59 -2.21
N LEU A 97 -1.14 6.48 -0.92
CA LEU A 97 -0.66 5.44 -0.04
C LEU A 97 -1.78 4.41 0.17
N CYS A 98 -1.40 3.14 0.15
CA CYS A 98 -2.30 2.05 0.50
C CYS A 98 -1.66 1.22 1.61
N TYR A 99 -2.34 1.17 2.75
CA TYR A 99 -2.03 0.33 3.91
C TYR A 99 -2.94 -0.89 3.91
N LEU A 100 -2.40 -2.04 4.32
CA LEU A 100 -3.12 -3.30 4.40
C LEU A 100 -2.68 -4.04 5.67
N ASP A 101 -3.60 -4.29 6.59
CA ASP A 101 -3.28 -5.10 7.77
C ASP A 101 -3.39 -6.61 7.50
N LEU A 102 -3.07 -7.43 8.52
CA LEU A 102 -3.15 -8.89 8.43
C LEU A 102 -4.58 -9.43 8.36
N LYS A 103 -5.57 -8.60 8.63
CA LYS A 103 -7.00 -8.92 8.48
C LYS A 103 -7.54 -8.50 7.11
N HIS A 104 -6.68 -7.92 6.27
CA HIS A 104 -6.99 -7.33 4.97
C HIS A 104 -7.92 -6.10 5.04
N ASP A 105 -8.02 -5.46 6.21
CA ASP A 105 -8.60 -4.12 6.28
C ASP A 105 -7.66 -3.15 5.59
N GLN A 106 -8.19 -2.19 4.85
CA GLN A 106 -7.40 -1.27 4.02
C GLN A 106 -7.62 0.17 4.41
N VAL A 107 -6.54 0.95 4.33
CA VAL A 107 -6.60 2.40 4.36
C VAL A 107 -5.93 2.96 3.11
N ARG A 108 -6.63 3.85 2.42
CA ARG A 108 -6.09 4.59 1.28
C ARG A 108 -6.02 6.06 1.63
N ILE A 109 -4.86 6.65 1.44
CA ILE A 109 -4.60 8.08 1.64
C ILE A 109 -4.25 8.67 0.28
N THR A 110 -5.19 9.39 -0.31
CA THR A 110 -4.91 10.27 -1.45
C THR A 110 -4.32 11.56 -0.93
N GLY A 111 -3.21 12.02 -1.49
CA GLY A 111 -2.55 13.21 -0.95
C GLY A 111 -1.59 13.88 -1.92
N VAL A 112 -0.94 14.92 -1.41
CA VAL A 112 0.09 15.68 -2.12
C VAL A 112 1.41 15.56 -1.36
N ALA A 113 2.46 15.17 -2.06
CA ALA A 113 3.79 15.07 -1.49
C ALA A 113 4.53 16.42 -1.61
N HIS A 114 4.94 16.96 -0.47
CA HIS A 114 5.74 18.17 -0.35
C HIS A 114 7.14 17.82 0.15
N ILE A 115 8.16 18.51 -0.33
CA ILE A 115 9.48 18.40 0.27
C ILE A 115 9.43 19.11 1.62
N GLU A 116 9.76 18.37 2.68
CA GLU A 116 9.86 18.94 4.02
C GLU A 116 11.23 19.58 4.21
N THR A 117 11.21 20.82 4.73
CA THR A 117 12.44 21.63 4.94
C THR A 117 12.59 22.12 6.38
N ASP A 118 11.62 21.79 7.25
CA ASP A 118 11.72 22.13 8.66
C ASP A 118 12.88 21.36 9.30
N ARG A 119 13.87 22.11 9.77
CA ARG A 119 15.09 21.56 10.35
C ARG A 119 14.84 20.85 11.65
N ASP A 120 13.99 21.41 12.51
CA ASP A 120 13.69 20.84 13.83
C ASP A 120 12.97 19.50 13.68
N LEU A 121 12.02 19.42 12.76
CA LEU A 121 11.33 18.18 12.41
C LEU A 121 12.28 17.13 11.80
N LEU A 122 13.18 17.57 10.92
CA LEU A 122 14.18 16.67 10.34
C LEU A 122 15.11 16.09 11.40
N GLU A 123 15.55 16.92 12.39
CA GLU A 123 16.37 16.48 13.51
C GLU A 123 15.62 15.50 14.44
N GLU A 124 14.33 15.73 14.71
CA GLU A 124 13.48 14.80 15.45
C GLU A 124 13.41 13.43 14.75
N ILE A 125 13.10 13.43 13.45
CA ILE A 125 13.01 12.21 12.65
C ILE A 125 14.37 11.50 12.59
N TRP A 126 15.45 12.25 12.37
CA TRP A 126 16.81 11.71 12.32
C TRP A 126 17.18 11.02 13.64
N ALA A 127 16.92 11.67 14.78
CA ALA A 127 17.23 11.14 16.11
C ALA A 127 16.46 9.82 16.40
N SER A 128 15.22 9.71 15.88
CA SER A 128 14.36 8.55 16.09
C SER A 128 14.55 7.42 15.06
N SER A 129 15.40 7.62 14.04
CA SER A 129 15.54 6.71 12.89
C SER A 129 16.94 6.15 12.74
N PRO A 130 17.37 5.14 13.52
CA PRO A 130 18.70 4.55 13.44
C PRO A 130 19.06 4.03 12.04
N LEU A 131 18.04 3.56 11.29
CA LEU A 131 18.23 3.08 9.93
C LEU A 131 18.65 4.20 8.97
N LEU A 132 18.07 5.39 9.10
CA LEU A 132 18.51 6.56 8.31
C LEU A 132 19.94 6.95 8.63
N GLN A 133 20.28 6.96 9.92
CA GLN A 133 21.64 7.27 10.37
C GLN A 133 22.66 6.28 9.82
N GLN A 134 22.35 4.98 9.87
CA GLN A 134 23.21 3.94 9.34
C GLN A 134 23.38 4.04 7.82
N TYR A 135 22.32 4.40 7.10
CA TYR A 135 22.28 4.39 5.65
C TYR A 135 22.90 5.65 5.03
N LEU A 136 22.68 6.82 5.64
CA LEU A 136 23.10 8.12 5.13
C LEU A 136 24.33 8.70 5.83
N GLY A 137 24.61 8.24 7.04
CA GLY A 137 25.78 8.65 7.84
C GLY A 137 25.66 10.04 8.45
N ASP A 138 25.09 11.00 7.76
CA ASP A 138 24.96 12.39 8.21
C ASP A 138 23.58 12.94 7.83
N ILE A 139 22.99 13.74 8.73
CA ILE A 139 21.72 14.43 8.51
C ILE A 139 21.81 15.46 7.37
N ASP A 140 23.01 16.00 7.12
CA ASP A 140 23.28 16.97 6.07
C ASP A 140 23.69 16.30 4.75
N ASN A 141 23.56 14.96 4.66
CA ASN A 141 23.83 14.24 3.42
C ASN A 141 22.96 14.79 2.29
N PRO A 142 23.55 15.27 1.17
CA PRO A 142 22.81 15.89 0.07
C PRO A 142 21.84 14.95 -0.63
N GLU A 143 21.99 13.62 -0.46
CA GLU A 143 21.04 12.64 -0.98
C GLU A 143 19.75 12.55 -0.15
N LEU A 144 19.76 13.01 1.10
CA LEU A 144 18.55 12.97 1.92
C LEU A 144 17.49 13.93 1.37
N ILE A 145 16.30 13.40 1.19
CA ILE A 145 15.09 14.17 0.93
C ILE A 145 13.97 13.60 1.80
N LEU A 146 13.28 14.47 2.50
CA LEU A 146 12.10 14.11 3.29
C LEU A 146 10.86 14.60 2.58
N TYR A 147 9.91 13.71 2.35
CA TYR A 147 8.58 14.06 1.85
C TYR A 147 7.58 14.06 2.99
N ARG A 148 6.79 15.11 3.08
CA ARG A 148 5.54 15.20 3.83
C ARG A 148 4.39 14.96 2.87
N ILE A 149 3.67 13.87 3.04
CA ILE A 149 2.48 13.53 2.26
C ILE A 149 1.28 14.03 3.05
N GLU A 150 0.67 15.09 2.56
CA GLU A 150 -0.49 15.75 3.14
C GLU A 150 -1.77 15.14 2.58
N PRO A 151 -2.67 14.58 3.42
CA PRO A 151 -3.87 13.92 2.96
C PRO A 151 -4.86 14.92 2.37
N THR A 152 -5.48 14.56 1.26
CA THR A 152 -6.65 15.26 0.68
C THR A 152 -7.91 14.41 0.80
N GLU A 153 -7.76 13.10 0.95
CA GLU A 153 -8.82 12.13 1.18
C GLU A 153 -8.25 10.94 1.93
N VAL A 154 -8.99 10.43 2.90
CA VAL A 154 -8.68 9.19 3.62
C VAL A 154 -9.88 8.28 3.56
N ARG A 155 -9.67 7.04 3.12
CA ARG A 155 -10.74 6.04 3.00
C ARG A 155 -10.35 4.74 3.69
N PHE A 156 -11.31 4.16 4.40
CA PHE A 156 -11.20 2.87 5.07
C PHE A 156 -12.09 1.83 4.39
N MET A 157 -11.61 0.61 4.23
CA MET A 157 -12.41 -0.55 3.80
C MET A 157 -12.17 -1.72 4.73
N ARG A 158 -13.25 -2.29 5.26
CA ARG A 158 -13.22 -3.56 5.98
C ARG A 158 -13.15 -4.71 4.97
N GLU A 159 -12.38 -5.74 5.28
CA GLU A 159 -12.36 -6.96 4.46
C GLU A 159 -13.78 -7.46 4.18
N TRP A 160 -14.03 -7.91 2.97
CA TRP A 160 -15.30 -8.39 2.46
C TRP A 160 -16.42 -7.35 2.31
N SER A 161 -16.27 -6.12 2.81
CA SER A 161 -17.30 -5.08 2.62
C SER A 161 -17.42 -4.66 1.16
N LEU A 162 -16.28 -4.56 0.44
CA LEU A 162 -16.16 -4.04 -0.93
C LEU A 162 -16.64 -2.58 -1.04
N GLU A 163 -16.75 -1.89 0.07
CA GLU A 163 -17.18 -0.52 0.18
C GLU A 163 -16.12 0.28 0.95
N TYR A 164 -15.77 1.45 0.45
CA TYR A 164 -14.89 2.40 1.13
C TYR A 164 -15.71 3.46 1.86
N PHE A 165 -15.31 3.73 3.07
CA PHE A 165 -15.91 4.75 3.93
C PHE A 165 -14.94 5.91 4.06
N ASP A 166 -15.44 7.12 3.85
CA ASP A 166 -14.66 8.33 4.05
C ASP A 166 -14.34 8.49 5.54
N VAL A 167 -13.06 8.65 5.85
CA VAL A 167 -12.56 8.84 7.20
C VAL A 167 -12.42 10.33 7.45
N PRO A 168 -13.15 10.91 8.43
CA PRO A 168 -12.97 12.30 8.78
C PRO A 168 -11.59 12.51 9.42
N PHE A 169 -10.90 13.59 9.04
CA PHE A 169 -9.61 14.00 9.60
C PHE A 169 -9.52 15.53 9.62
N GLU A 170 -8.72 16.07 10.54
CA GLU A 170 -8.41 17.51 10.69
C GLU A 170 -7.02 17.80 10.13
#